data_e3773d7b19c36e15c25c766d60fb9739
#
_entry.id   e3773d7b19c36e15c25c766d60fb9739
#
_cell.length_a   1.000
_cell.length_b   1.000
_cell.length_c   1.000
_cell.angle_alpha   90.00
_cell.angle_beta   90.00
_cell.angle_gamma   90.00
#
_symmetry.space_group_name_H-M   'P 1'
#
loop_
_entity.id
_entity.type
_entity.pdbx_description
1 polymer ?
#
loop_
_entity_poly.entity_id
_entity_poly.type
_entity_poly.pdbx_seq_one_letter_code
_entity_poly.pdbx_strand_id
1 'polypeptide(L)'
;MPRLSLGTAQWGTRYGITNAKGELSDTDVADIVTAALERGLRDADTHRTTNPQQGYGRAQSRLRPWAGEFAVTTKVFGGAAADLPVGEQLAESLADLGLAQVHACLVHDWYDLTNDEAKAVVKGLRDAQQRGKVARVGISAYEARDLERACEIFGADLGAVQVPTSVLDQRLVGSGAVDLLRSMGAEIQVRSVFLQGLLLDPTSPAPLAQHPDVQGFHRRCIQRGMTPLDASLSFVLSLDWVDVVVVGVTSAAELTQIADSWAAPTVGDDWQAYGSGDIELLDPRRWAGP
;
A
#
# COMPACT_ATOMS: atom_id res chain seq x y z
N MET A 1 13.16 12.72 1.44
CA MET A 1 11.80 12.56 1.97
C MET A 1 11.08 11.55 1.07
N PRO A 2 10.39 10.54 1.60
CA PRO A 2 9.63 9.60 0.78
C PRO A 2 8.53 10.30 -0.01
N ARG A 3 8.06 9.67 -1.10
CA ARG A 3 6.95 10.17 -1.92
C ARG A 3 5.62 9.70 -1.36
N LEU A 4 4.58 10.51 -1.49
CA LEU A 4 3.22 10.14 -1.15
C LEU A 4 2.52 9.56 -2.38
N SER A 5 1.94 8.37 -2.26
CA SER A 5 1.24 7.66 -3.33
C SER A 5 -0.26 7.55 -3.04
N LEU A 6 -1.08 7.80 -4.05
CA LEU A 6 -2.53 7.71 -3.97
C LEU A 6 -2.99 6.26 -4.10
N GLY A 7 -3.49 5.67 -3.00
CA GLY A 7 -4.10 4.34 -2.99
C GLY A 7 -5.53 4.37 -3.53
N THR A 8 -5.87 3.46 -4.44
CA THR A 8 -7.15 3.48 -5.17
C THR A 8 -8.13 2.38 -4.74
N ALA A 9 -7.88 1.66 -3.66
CA ALA A 9 -8.71 0.52 -3.25
C ALA A 9 -10.19 0.91 -3.05
N GLN A 10 -10.48 2.08 -2.47
CA GLN A 10 -11.84 2.58 -2.23
C GLN A 10 -12.59 2.98 -3.51
N TRP A 11 -11.90 3.06 -4.65
CA TRP A 11 -12.50 3.52 -5.90
C TRP A 11 -13.35 2.45 -6.60
N GLY A 12 -13.14 1.19 -6.30
CA GLY A 12 -13.89 0.11 -6.92
C GLY A 12 -14.44 -0.92 -5.95
N THR A 13 -14.19 -0.73 -4.65
CA THR A 13 -14.69 -1.63 -3.59
C THR A 13 -14.94 -0.88 -2.29
N ARG A 14 -15.76 -1.46 -1.42
CA ARG A 14 -15.87 -0.99 -0.02
C ARG A 14 -14.63 -1.48 0.74
N TYR A 15 -13.55 -0.70 0.66
CA TYR A 15 -12.29 -1.04 1.33
C TYR A 15 -12.06 -0.16 2.57
N GLY A 16 -11.58 -0.79 3.64
CA GLY A 16 -11.26 -0.14 4.92
C GLY A 16 -12.32 -0.40 5.98
N ILE A 17 -11.90 -0.91 7.15
CA ILE A 17 -12.78 -1.31 8.26
C ILE A 17 -13.56 -0.12 8.84
N THR A 18 -13.05 1.10 8.69
CA THR A 18 -13.70 2.35 9.11
C THR A 18 -14.42 3.07 7.97
N ASN A 19 -14.38 2.55 6.75
CA ASN A 19 -15.01 3.18 5.59
C ASN A 19 -16.53 3.06 5.66
N ALA A 20 -17.21 4.11 6.14
CA ALA A 20 -18.65 4.20 6.15
C ALA A 20 -19.27 4.62 4.81
N LYS A 21 -18.48 5.25 3.91
CA LYS A 21 -18.93 5.76 2.62
C LYS A 21 -19.14 4.65 1.57
N GLY A 22 -18.37 3.57 1.68
CA GLY A 22 -18.39 2.47 0.71
C GLY A 22 -17.54 2.75 -0.52
N GLU A 23 -17.94 2.24 -1.69
CA GLU A 23 -17.31 2.57 -2.98
C GLU A 23 -17.57 4.03 -3.34
N LEU A 24 -16.54 4.72 -3.82
CA LEU A 24 -16.63 6.14 -4.17
C LEU A 24 -17.40 6.36 -5.48
N SER A 25 -18.05 7.52 -5.61
CA SER A 25 -18.61 7.98 -6.88
C SER A 25 -17.52 8.44 -7.86
N ASP A 26 -17.85 8.55 -9.15
CA ASP A 26 -16.91 9.08 -10.15
C ASP A 26 -16.54 10.54 -9.87
N THR A 27 -17.45 11.32 -9.30
CA THR A 27 -17.19 12.71 -8.86
C THR A 27 -16.17 12.73 -7.71
N ASP A 28 -16.35 11.87 -6.68
CA ASP A 28 -15.39 11.80 -5.58
C ASP A 28 -13.99 11.45 -6.08
N VAL A 29 -13.88 10.50 -7.03
CA VAL A 29 -12.60 10.12 -7.63
C VAL A 29 -11.96 11.29 -8.38
N ALA A 30 -12.74 12.01 -9.19
CA ALA A 30 -12.23 13.17 -9.93
C ALA A 30 -11.74 14.28 -9.00
N ASP A 31 -12.49 14.57 -7.93
CA ASP A 31 -12.11 15.57 -6.92
C ASP A 31 -10.83 15.17 -6.18
N ILE A 32 -10.71 13.89 -5.79
CA ILE A 32 -9.50 13.36 -5.15
C ILE A 32 -8.29 13.48 -6.08
N VAL A 33 -8.42 13.07 -7.35
CA VAL A 33 -7.32 13.14 -8.31
C VAL A 33 -6.90 14.60 -8.56
N THR A 34 -7.86 15.50 -8.71
CA THR A 34 -7.59 16.93 -8.89
C THR A 34 -6.78 17.47 -7.70
N ALA A 35 -7.24 17.21 -6.47
CA ALA A 35 -6.53 17.61 -5.27
C ALA A 35 -5.12 16.99 -5.16
N ALA A 36 -4.96 15.72 -5.59
CA ALA A 36 -3.66 15.05 -5.61
C ALA A 36 -2.67 15.74 -6.56
N LEU A 37 -3.12 16.03 -7.78
CA LEU A 37 -2.29 16.67 -8.80
C LEU A 37 -1.92 18.10 -8.42
N GLU A 38 -2.85 18.88 -7.88
CA GLU A 38 -2.62 20.24 -7.37
C GLU A 38 -1.57 20.29 -6.26
N ARG A 39 -1.49 19.21 -5.44
CA ARG A 39 -0.51 19.07 -4.36
C ARG A 39 0.76 18.36 -4.77
N GLY A 40 0.93 18.09 -6.06
CA GLY A 40 2.15 17.52 -6.61
C GLY A 40 2.33 16.03 -6.40
N LEU A 41 1.27 15.27 -6.00
CA LEU A 41 1.35 13.82 -5.97
C LEU A 41 1.48 13.28 -7.39
N ARG A 42 2.43 12.37 -7.58
CA ARG A 42 2.73 11.75 -8.88
C ARG A 42 2.91 10.24 -8.79
N ASP A 43 2.52 9.62 -7.70
CA ASP A 43 2.53 8.16 -7.53
C ASP A 43 1.10 7.67 -7.25
N ALA A 44 0.71 6.54 -7.85
CA ALA A 44 -0.58 5.90 -7.60
C ALA A 44 -0.42 4.39 -7.43
N ASP A 45 -1.11 3.83 -6.43
CA ASP A 45 -1.19 2.39 -6.18
C ASP A 45 -2.58 1.87 -6.51
N THR A 46 -2.64 0.86 -7.37
CA THR A 46 -3.88 0.25 -7.82
C THR A 46 -3.75 -1.26 -7.93
N HIS A 47 -4.84 -1.91 -8.27
CA HIS A 47 -4.86 -3.34 -8.58
C HIS A 47 -5.97 -3.63 -9.58
N ARG A 48 -5.67 -4.48 -10.58
CA ARG A 48 -6.73 -5.09 -11.37
C ARG A 48 -7.44 -6.14 -10.52
N THR A 49 -8.70 -6.39 -10.83
CA THR A 49 -9.32 -7.64 -10.44
C THR A 49 -10.61 -7.87 -11.18
N THR A 50 -10.77 -9.11 -11.59
CA THR A 50 -12.05 -9.68 -12.00
C THR A 50 -12.78 -10.29 -10.81
N ASN A 51 -12.09 -10.51 -9.67
CA ASN A 51 -12.67 -11.04 -8.45
C ASN A 51 -12.99 -9.92 -7.46
N PRO A 52 -14.27 -9.57 -7.22
CA PRO A 52 -14.68 -8.50 -6.30
C PRO A 52 -14.19 -8.69 -4.86
N GLN A 53 -13.83 -9.93 -4.48
CA GLN A 53 -13.41 -10.26 -3.10
C GLN A 53 -11.91 -10.05 -2.87
N GLN A 54 -11.10 -9.94 -3.93
CA GLN A 54 -9.65 -9.96 -3.83
C GLN A 54 -8.93 -8.74 -4.40
N GLY A 55 -9.63 -7.81 -5.04
CA GLY A 55 -8.96 -6.68 -5.67
C GLY A 55 -9.75 -5.37 -5.61
N TYR A 56 -9.40 -4.45 -6.50
CA TYR A 56 -9.88 -3.06 -6.44
C TYR A 56 -11.00 -2.75 -7.45
N GLY A 57 -11.72 -3.77 -7.93
CA GLY A 57 -12.85 -3.60 -8.85
C GLY A 57 -12.49 -2.71 -10.05
N ARG A 58 -13.25 -1.63 -10.26
CA ARG A 58 -13.07 -0.70 -11.38
C ARG A 58 -11.99 0.38 -11.16
N ALA A 59 -11.14 0.26 -10.12
CA ALA A 59 -10.19 1.32 -9.76
C ALA A 59 -9.26 1.71 -10.92
N GLN A 60 -8.74 0.73 -11.69
CA GLN A 60 -7.85 1.01 -12.82
C GLN A 60 -8.55 1.78 -13.95
N SER A 61 -9.72 1.34 -14.37
CA SER A 61 -10.49 2.05 -15.41
C SER A 61 -10.91 3.45 -14.98
N ARG A 62 -11.15 3.65 -13.69
CA ARG A 62 -11.42 4.99 -13.12
C ARG A 62 -10.18 5.87 -13.05
N LEU A 63 -8.99 5.29 -12.84
CA LEU A 63 -7.73 6.05 -12.88
C LEU A 63 -7.36 6.45 -14.32
N ARG A 64 -7.83 5.73 -15.33
CA ARG A 64 -7.44 5.89 -16.74
C ARG A 64 -7.35 7.33 -17.24
N PRO A 65 -8.32 8.24 -16.96
CA PRO A 65 -8.25 9.63 -17.48
C PRO A 65 -7.00 10.39 -17.06
N TRP A 66 -6.39 9.99 -15.96
CA TRP A 66 -5.24 10.66 -15.33
C TRP A 66 -4.02 9.76 -15.16
N ALA A 67 -4.10 8.48 -15.58
CA ALA A 67 -3.04 7.50 -15.32
C ALA A 67 -1.66 7.95 -15.83
N GLY A 68 -1.62 8.70 -16.93
CA GLY A 68 -0.38 9.27 -17.50
C GLY A 68 0.31 10.32 -16.63
N GLU A 69 -0.39 10.87 -15.63
CA GLU A 69 0.16 11.84 -14.66
C GLU A 69 0.90 11.17 -13.49
N PHE A 70 0.78 9.83 -13.36
CA PHE A 70 1.28 9.09 -12.23
C PHE A 70 2.30 8.01 -12.60
N ALA A 71 3.26 7.79 -11.72
CA ALA A 71 4.04 6.56 -11.65
C ALA A 71 3.14 5.48 -11.02
N VAL A 72 2.52 4.63 -11.86
CA VAL A 72 1.50 3.67 -11.42
C VAL A 72 2.16 2.37 -10.95
N THR A 73 1.85 1.96 -9.72
CA THR A 73 2.09 0.61 -9.20
C THR A 73 0.82 -0.21 -9.34
N THR A 74 0.89 -1.36 -10.03
CA THR A 74 -0.20 -2.34 -10.12
C THR A 74 0.20 -3.68 -9.52
N LYS A 75 -0.72 -4.63 -9.49
CA LYS A 75 -0.49 -5.95 -8.91
C LYS A 75 -1.06 -7.05 -9.80
N VAL A 76 -0.47 -8.23 -9.68
CA VAL A 76 -0.92 -9.48 -10.31
C VAL A 76 -1.02 -10.57 -9.25
N PHE A 77 -1.84 -11.57 -9.50
CA PHE A 77 -1.90 -12.79 -8.71
C PHE A 77 -1.04 -13.88 -9.31
N GLY A 78 -0.53 -14.76 -8.42
CA GLY A 78 0.08 -16.04 -8.77
C GLY A 78 -0.81 -17.22 -8.37
N GLY A 79 -0.28 -18.43 -8.52
CA GLY A 79 -0.89 -19.66 -8.01
C GLY A 79 -2.37 -19.81 -8.31
N ALA A 80 -3.10 -20.29 -7.33
CA ALA A 80 -4.54 -20.58 -7.46
C ALA A 80 -5.43 -19.32 -7.51
N ALA A 81 -4.93 -18.16 -7.11
CA ALA A 81 -5.66 -16.90 -7.18
C ALA A 81 -5.58 -16.24 -8.56
N ALA A 82 -4.66 -16.69 -9.41
CA ALA A 82 -4.51 -16.17 -10.77
C ALA A 82 -5.62 -16.69 -11.69
N ASP A 83 -6.34 -15.78 -12.31
CA ASP A 83 -7.35 -16.06 -13.35
C ASP A 83 -6.73 -16.17 -14.74
N LEU A 84 -5.58 -15.57 -14.95
CA LEU A 84 -4.84 -15.48 -16.21
C LEU A 84 -3.32 -15.59 -15.96
N PRO A 85 -2.53 -15.98 -16.97
CA PRO A 85 -1.09 -15.84 -16.91
C PRO A 85 -0.63 -14.42 -16.62
N VAL A 86 0.47 -14.25 -15.88
CA VAL A 86 0.99 -12.94 -15.44
C VAL A 86 1.07 -11.90 -16.55
N GLY A 87 1.54 -12.30 -17.74
CA GLY A 87 1.66 -11.40 -18.89
C GLY A 87 0.31 -10.88 -19.40
N GLU A 88 -0.74 -11.70 -19.33
CA GLU A 88 -2.11 -11.34 -19.71
C GLU A 88 -2.75 -10.46 -18.65
N GLN A 89 -2.58 -10.78 -17.35
CA GLN A 89 -3.03 -9.93 -16.25
C GLN A 89 -2.46 -8.51 -16.38
N LEU A 90 -1.15 -8.40 -16.66
CA LEU A 90 -0.51 -7.09 -16.85
C LEU A 90 -1.00 -6.40 -18.13
N ALA A 91 -1.24 -7.14 -19.21
CA ALA A 91 -1.78 -6.56 -20.45
C ALA A 91 -3.18 -5.97 -20.24
N GLU A 92 -4.05 -6.64 -19.49
CA GLU A 92 -5.35 -6.10 -19.08
C GLU A 92 -5.21 -4.84 -18.22
N SER A 93 -4.31 -4.86 -17.22
CA SER A 93 -4.02 -3.67 -16.41
C SER A 93 -3.58 -2.47 -17.25
N LEU A 94 -2.69 -2.70 -18.22
CA LEU A 94 -2.23 -1.65 -19.14
C LEU A 94 -3.36 -1.13 -20.04
N ALA A 95 -4.24 -2.03 -20.51
CA ALA A 95 -5.40 -1.65 -21.30
C ALA A 95 -6.40 -0.83 -20.48
N ASP A 96 -6.72 -1.26 -19.26
CA ASP A 96 -7.62 -0.53 -18.35
C ASP A 96 -7.08 0.86 -17.99
N LEU A 97 -5.78 0.97 -17.73
CA LEU A 97 -5.11 2.23 -17.41
C LEU A 97 -4.86 3.11 -18.64
N GLY A 98 -4.90 2.55 -19.84
CA GLY A 98 -4.53 3.26 -21.07
C GLY A 98 -3.02 3.59 -21.16
N LEU A 99 -2.17 2.80 -20.51
CA LEU A 99 -0.72 3.00 -20.45
C LEU A 99 0.04 1.99 -21.31
N ALA A 100 1.18 2.36 -21.85
CA ALA A 100 2.11 1.47 -22.52
C ALA A 100 3.00 0.69 -21.54
N GLN A 101 3.28 1.28 -20.37
CA GLN A 101 4.13 0.76 -19.30
C GLN A 101 3.63 1.27 -17.94
N VAL A 102 3.76 0.45 -16.89
CA VAL A 102 3.60 0.86 -15.49
C VAL A 102 4.94 1.00 -14.80
N HIS A 103 4.99 1.81 -13.71
CA HIS A 103 6.18 1.99 -12.89
C HIS A 103 6.57 0.70 -12.17
N ALA A 104 5.62 0.06 -11.50
CA ALA A 104 5.86 -1.20 -10.81
C ALA A 104 4.70 -2.19 -10.99
N CYS A 105 5.03 -3.49 -10.98
CA CYS A 105 4.07 -4.59 -10.93
C CYS A 105 4.48 -5.56 -9.82
N LEU A 106 3.61 -5.75 -8.84
CA LEU A 106 3.88 -6.55 -7.65
C LEU A 106 3.04 -7.83 -7.65
N VAL A 107 3.62 -8.92 -7.18
CA VAL A 107 2.86 -10.14 -6.88
C VAL A 107 2.08 -9.91 -5.59
N HIS A 108 0.74 -9.98 -5.66
CA HIS A 108 -0.13 -9.60 -4.54
C HIS A 108 -0.23 -10.68 -3.45
N ASP A 109 -0.26 -11.94 -3.86
CA ASP A 109 -0.46 -13.13 -3.04
C ASP A 109 0.84 -13.91 -2.78
N TRP A 110 1.98 -13.22 -2.77
CA TRP A 110 3.31 -13.81 -2.63
C TRP A 110 3.44 -14.81 -1.47
N TYR A 111 2.80 -14.49 -0.34
CA TYR A 111 2.83 -15.28 0.88
C TYR A 111 2.13 -16.65 0.75
N ASP A 112 1.23 -16.82 -0.22
CA ASP A 112 0.47 -18.07 -0.45
C ASP A 112 1.12 -18.97 -1.51
N LEU A 113 2.10 -18.45 -2.28
CA LEU A 113 2.69 -19.19 -3.39
C LEU A 113 3.68 -20.27 -2.90
N THR A 114 3.63 -21.43 -3.50
CA THR A 114 4.74 -22.40 -3.46
C THR A 114 5.98 -21.82 -4.17
N ASN A 115 7.16 -22.43 -3.94
CA ASN A 115 8.37 -21.95 -4.61
C ASN A 115 8.32 -22.09 -6.13
N ASP A 116 7.66 -23.11 -6.66
CA ASP A 116 7.56 -23.32 -8.11
C ASP A 116 6.59 -22.31 -8.74
N GLU A 117 5.45 -22.01 -8.10
CA GLU A 117 4.55 -20.95 -8.52
C GLU A 117 5.24 -19.58 -8.46
N ALA A 118 5.95 -19.27 -7.39
CA ALA A 118 6.73 -18.05 -7.24
C ALA A 118 7.74 -17.87 -8.37
N LYS A 119 8.51 -18.90 -8.70
CA LYS A 119 9.48 -18.88 -9.83
C LYS A 119 8.79 -18.67 -11.17
N ALA A 120 7.61 -19.29 -11.38
CA ALA A 120 6.84 -19.13 -12.61
C ALA A 120 6.31 -17.69 -12.77
N VAL A 121 5.78 -17.09 -11.70
CA VAL A 121 5.32 -15.71 -11.68
C VAL A 121 6.47 -14.73 -11.93
N VAL A 122 7.61 -14.93 -11.25
CA VAL A 122 8.82 -14.10 -11.42
C VAL A 122 9.32 -14.15 -12.86
N LYS A 123 9.30 -15.34 -13.48
CA LYS A 123 9.65 -15.48 -14.90
C LYS A 123 8.71 -14.65 -15.79
N GLY A 124 7.39 -14.70 -15.55
CA GLY A 124 6.41 -13.91 -16.29
C GLY A 124 6.61 -12.40 -16.14
N LEU A 125 6.96 -11.94 -14.93
CA LEU A 125 7.26 -10.53 -14.66
C LEU A 125 8.56 -10.08 -15.35
N ARG A 126 9.61 -10.90 -15.32
CA ARG A 126 10.87 -10.64 -16.06
C ARG A 126 10.62 -10.51 -17.56
N ASP A 127 9.85 -11.43 -18.13
CA ASP A 127 9.48 -11.39 -19.53
C ASP A 127 8.72 -10.10 -19.89
N ALA A 128 7.83 -9.62 -19.00
CA ALA A 128 7.11 -8.36 -19.17
C ALA A 128 8.04 -7.14 -19.05
N GLN A 129 8.98 -7.16 -18.12
CA GLN A 129 9.98 -6.11 -17.94
C GLN A 129 10.90 -6.00 -19.16
N GLN A 130 11.39 -7.11 -19.69
CA GLN A 130 12.20 -7.14 -20.91
C GLN A 130 11.46 -6.58 -22.14
N ARG A 131 10.13 -6.73 -22.19
CA ARG A 131 9.25 -6.15 -23.23
C ARG A 131 8.91 -4.69 -22.97
N GLY A 132 9.44 -4.05 -21.92
CA GLY A 132 9.16 -2.66 -21.58
C GLY A 132 7.73 -2.41 -21.08
N LYS A 133 7.04 -3.43 -20.53
CA LYS A 133 5.67 -3.29 -20.01
C LYS A 133 5.63 -2.84 -18.55
N VAL A 134 6.71 -3.03 -17.84
CA VAL A 134 6.87 -2.64 -16.43
C VAL A 134 8.31 -2.22 -16.19
N ALA A 135 8.54 -1.16 -15.41
CA ALA A 135 9.89 -0.70 -15.08
C ALA A 135 10.48 -1.45 -13.89
N ARG A 136 9.69 -1.75 -12.85
CA ARG A 136 10.10 -2.46 -11.64
C ARG A 136 9.18 -3.64 -11.36
N VAL A 137 9.74 -4.78 -11.00
CA VAL A 137 8.99 -5.97 -10.61
C VAL A 137 9.26 -6.31 -9.15
N GLY A 138 8.29 -6.93 -8.48
CA GLY A 138 8.46 -7.27 -7.07
C GLY A 138 7.24 -7.88 -6.41
N ILE A 139 7.09 -7.65 -5.11
CA ILE A 139 6.06 -8.31 -4.29
C ILE A 139 5.33 -7.35 -3.35
N SER A 140 4.11 -7.73 -2.97
CA SER A 140 3.45 -7.24 -1.76
C SER A 140 3.62 -8.31 -0.68
N ALA A 141 4.16 -7.92 0.47
CA ALA A 141 4.52 -8.83 1.55
C ALA A 141 3.91 -8.40 2.89
N TYR A 142 3.97 -9.29 3.87
CA TYR A 142 3.51 -9.04 5.24
C TYR A 142 4.60 -9.29 6.28
N GLU A 143 5.57 -10.15 6.00
CA GLU A 143 6.55 -10.61 6.98
C GLU A 143 7.98 -10.59 6.40
N ALA A 144 8.98 -10.54 7.29
CA ALA A 144 10.39 -10.53 6.90
C ALA A 144 10.77 -11.76 6.05
N ARG A 145 10.24 -12.94 6.38
CA ARG A 145 10.47 -14.17 5.60
C ARG A 145 9.99 -14.09 4.15
N ASP A 146 8.92 -13.31 3.89
CA ASP A 146 8.43 -13.08 2.53
C ASP A 146 9.45 -12.29 1.71
N LEU A 147 10.09 -11.31 2.36
CA LEU A 147 11.10 -10.46 1.75
C LEU A 147 12.40 -11.24 1.48
N GLU A 148 12.86 -12.04 2.45
CA GLU A 148 14.05 -12.91 2.31
C GLU A 148 13.85 -13.87 1.14
N ARG A 149 12.71 -14.55 1.09
CA ARG A 149 12.34 -15.46 -0.01
C ARG A 149 12.27 -14.73 -1.35
N ALA A 150 11.76 -13.50 -1.39
CA ALA A 150 11.74 -12.70 -2.62
C ALA A 150 13.16 -12.37 -3.08
N CYS A 151 14.04 -11.97 -2.18
CA CYS A 151 15.45 -11.73 -2.50
C CYS A 151 16.12 -12.97 -3.12
N GLU A 152 15.84 -14.17 -2.59
CA GLU A 152 16.37 -15.42 -3.14
C GLU A 152 15.87 -15.74 -4.55
N ILE A 153 14.54 -15.53 -4.81
CA ILE A 153 13.92 -15.95 -6.07
C ILE A 153 14.09 -14.89 -7.17
N PHE A 154 13.94 -13.60 -6.85
CA PHE A 154 14.15 -12.51 -7.81
C PHE A 154 15.65 -12.21 -8.05
N GLY A 155 16.51 -12.38 -7.02
CA GLY A 155 17.88 -11.92 -7.10
C GLY A 155 17.95 -10.43 -7.40
N ALA A 156 18.85 -10.02 -8.27
CA ALA A 156 19.05 -8.61 -8.65
C ALA A 156 17.87 -7.94 -9.38
N ASP A 157 16.85 -8.71 -9.79
CA ASP A 157 15.67 -8.17 -10.46
C ASP A 157 14.59 -7.68 -9.49
N LEU A 158 14.75 -7.90 -8.17
CA LEU A 158 13.80 -7.38 -7.18
C LEU A 158 13.87 -5.85 -7.13
N GLY A 159 12.97 -5.20 -7.87
CA GLY A 159 12.98 -3.77 -8.07
C GLY A 159 12.06 -2.96 -7.15
N ALA A 160 11.02 -3.61 -6.57
CA ALA A 160 10.10 -2.95 -5.65
C ALA A 160 9.47 -3.94 -4.66
N VAL A 161 9.22 -3.50 -3.44
CA VAL A 161 8.43 -4.24 -2.45
C VAL A 161 7.41 -3.32 -1.78
N GLN A 162 6.24 -3.88 -1.44
CA GLN A 162 5.21 -3.14 -0.71
C GLN A 162 4.84 -3.88 0.57
N VAL A 163 4.97 -3.21 1.73
CA VAL A 163 4.83 -3.80 3.06
C VAL A 163 3.91 -2.98 3.95
N PRO A 164 3.17 -3.61 4.88
CA PRO A 164 2.44 -2.87 5.89
C PRO A 164 3.41 -2.24 6.90
N THR A 165 3.15 -0.99 7.26
CA THR A 165 3.93 -0.31 8.29
C THR A 165 3.09 0.82 8.88
N SER A 166 2.99 0.86 10.21
CA SER A 166 2.31 1.93 10.96
C SER A 166 2.94 2.07 12.34
N VAL A 167 2.50 3.05 13.12
CA VAL A 167 2.94 3.20 14.53
C VAL A 167 2.76 1.90 15.32
N LEU A 168 1.70 1.13 15.05
CA LEU A 168 1.46 -0.15 15.71
C LEU A 168 2.10 -1.33 14.97
N ASP A 169 2.17 -1.30 13.64
CA ASP A 169 2.79 -2.38 12.85
C ASP A 169 4.25 -2.07 12.55
N GLN A 170 5.12 -2.48 13.43
CA GLN A 170 6.57 -2.28 13.34
C GLN A 170 7.33 -3.59 13.11
N ARG A 171 6.65 -4.64 12.61
CA ARG A 171 7.25 -5.98 12.44
C ARG A 171 8.51 -6.01 11.57
N LEU A 172 8.66 -5.04 10.68
CA LEU A 172 9.80 -4.92 9.78
C LEU A 172 10.84 -3.90 10.26
N VAL A 173 10.49 -3.04 11.22
CA VAL A 173 11.43 -2.06 11.78
C VAL A 173 12.56 -2.79 12.50
N GLY A 174 13.80 -2.51 12.11
CA GLY A 174 14.98 -3.18 12.65
C GLY A 174 15.15 -4.64 12.22
N SER A 175 14.34 -5.15 11.28
CA SER A 175 14.57 -6.46 10.68
C SER A 175 15.70 -6.39 9.65
N GLY A 176 16.59 -7.37 9.63
CA GLY A 176 17.67 -7.45 8.62
C GLY A 176 17.14 -7.53 7.17
N ALA A 177 15.86 -7.89 6.99
CA ALA A 177 15.24 -7.94 5.67
C ALA A 177 15.16 -6.56 4.99
N VAL A 178 14.91 -5.49 5.75
CA VAL A 178 14.91 -4.11 5.21
C VAL A 178 16.31 -3.71 4.75
N ASP A 179 17.34 -4.01 5.53
CA ASP A 179 18.74 -3.73 5.15
C ASP A 179 19.14 -4.48 3.89
N LEU A 180 18.70 -5.74 3.75
CA LEU A 180 18.92 -6.53 2.56
C LEU A 180 18.29 -5.89 1.32
N LEU A 181 17.02 -5.47 1.40
CA LEU A 181 16.31 -4.79 0.30
C LEU A 181 17.03 -3.50 -0.11
N ARG A 182 17.44 -2.69 0.86
CA ARG A 182 18.21 -1.47 0.59
C ARG A 182 19.51 -1.75 -0.14
N SER A 183 20.23 -2.79 0.29
CA SER A 183 21.50 -3.20 -0.38
C SER A 183 21.30 -3.63 -1.84
N MET A 184 20.09 -4.11 -2.18
CA MET A 184 19.71 -4.49 -3.54
C MET A 184 19.19 -3.31 -4.37
N GLY A 185 18.95 -2.14 -3.77
CA GLY A 185 18.37 -0.97 -4.44
C GLY A 185 16.89 -1.13 -4.78
N ALA A 186 16.17 -2.02 -4.08
CA ALA A 186 14.74 -2.18 -4.23
C ALA A 186 14.00 -0.96 -3.67
N GLU A 187 13.00 -0.45 -4.38
CA GLU A 187 12.09 0.59 -3.90
C GLU A 187 11.17 0.01 -2.82
N ILE A 188 11.19 0.60 -1.63
CA ILE A 188 10.37 0.15 -0.51
C ILE A 188 9.16 1.06 -0.34
N GLN A 189 7.99 0.49 -0.64
CA GLN A 189 6.69 1.13 -0.51
C GLN A 189 6.02 0.67 0.79
N VAL A 190 5.52 1.58 1.62
CA VAL A 190 4.75 1.23 2.81
C VAL A 190 3.27 1.53 2.60
N ARG A 191 2.42 0.63 3.09
CA ARG A 191 0.97 0.75 3.09
C ARG A 191 0.40 0.57 4.49
N SER A 192 -0.91 0.74 4.64
CA SER A 192 -1.63 0.54 5.91
C SER A 192 -1.14 1.46 7.05
N VAL A 193 -0.58 2.62 6.71
CA VAL A 193 -0.01 3.58 7.67
C VAL A 193 -1.01 4.07 8.70
N PHE A 194 -2.31 4.02 8.38
CA PHE A 194 -3.42 4.35 9.28
C PHE A 194 -4.18 3.12 9.78
N LEU A 195 -3.66 1.90 9.57
CA LEU A 195 -4.29 0.63 9.94
C LEU A 195 -5.78 0.59 9.50
N GLN A 196 -6.02 0.85 8.21
CA GLN A 196 -7.34 0.96 7.58
C GLN A 196 -8.29 1.97 8.29
N GLY A 197 -7.73 3.06 8.82
CA GLY A 197 -8.46 4.14 9.47
C GLY A 197 -8.58 4.02 10.99
N LEU A 198 -8.26 2.86 11.60
CA LEU A 198 -8.34 2.66 13.05
C LEU A 198 -7.47 3.65 13.84
N LEU A 199 -6.36 4.08 13.27
CA LEU A 199 -5.46 5.06 13.90
C LEU A 199 -5.95 6.51 13.77
N LEU A 200 -6.92 6.80 12.91
CA LEU A 200 -7.38 8.17 12.69
C LEU A 200 -8.59 8.55 13.54
N ASP A 201 -9.48 7.58 13.83
CA ASP A 201 -10.72 7.84 14.55
C ASP A 201 -10.84 7.00 15.83
N PRO A 202 -10.61 7.61 17.02
CA PRO A 202 -10.75 6.93 18.30
C PRO A 202 -12.19 6.54 18.64
N THR A 203 -13.17 7.09 17.93
CA THR A 203 -14.61 6.86 18.15
C THR A 203 -15.21 5.86 17.15
N SER A 204 -14.39 5.32 16.26
CA SER A 204 -14.82 4.35 15.25
C SER A 204 -15.63 3.20 15.87
N PRO A 205 -16.77 2.83 15.30
CA PRO A 205 -17.55 1.67 15.76
C PRO A 205 -16.91 0.33 15.39
N ALA A 206 -15.82 0.32 14.64
CA ALA A 206 -15.13 -0.91 14.27
C ALA A 206 -14.65 -1.67 15.53
N PRO A 207 -14.86 -3.00 15.62
CA PRO A 207 -14.50 -3.77 16.82
C PRO A 207 -13.05 -3.57 17.26
N LEU A 208 -12.13 -3.54 16.33
CA LEU A 208 -10.69 -3.35 16.59
C LEU A 208 -10.34 -1.94 17.08
N ALA A 209 -11.22 -0.95 16.93
CA ALA A 209 -10.99 0.39 17.49
C ALA A 209 -10.92 0.39 19.03
N GLN A 210 -11.53 -0.61 19.68
CA GLN A 210 -11.47 -0.78 21.14
C GLN A 210 -10.25 -1.59 21.61
N HIS A 211 -9.39 -2.03 20.70
CA HIS A 211 -8.18 -2.77 21.07
C HIS A 211 -7.29 -1.92 21.99
N PRO A 212 -6.70 -2.49 23.06
CA PRO A 212 -5.90 -1.73 24.03
C PRO A 212 -4.76 -0.91 23.40
N ASP A 213 -4.09 -1.44 22.37
CA ASP A 213 -2.98 -0.76 21.68
C ASP A 213 -3.48 0.41 20.85
N VAL A 214 -4.62 0.27 20.15
CA VAL A 214 -5.26 1.38 19.42
C VAL A 214 -5.66 2.50 20.37
N GLN A 215 -6.33 2.16 21.47
CA GLN A 215 -6.70 3.12 22.51
C GLN A 215 -5.46 3.73 23.20
N GLY A 216 -4.39 2.93 23.35
CA GLY A 216 -3.10 3.38 23.87
C GLY A 216 -2.47 4.46 22.98
N PHE A 217 -2.46 4.22 21.67
CA PHE A 217 -1.99 5.18 20.68
C PHE A 217 -2.77 6.51 20.75
N HIS A 218 -4.10 6.46 20.77
CA HIS A 218 -4.92 7.67 20.86
C HIS A 218 -4.69 8.46 22.17
N ARG A 219 -4.60 7.76 23.32
CA ARG A 219 -4.24 8.42 24.59
C ARG A 219 -2.88 9.11 24.51
N ARG A 220 -1.92 8.48 23.82
CA ARG A 220 -0.58 9.08 23.65
C ARG A 220 -0.64 10.32 22.77
N CYS A 221 -1.40 10.31 21.68
CA CYS A 221 -1.60 11.50 20.86
C CYS A 221 -2.12 12.68 21.70
N ILE A 222 -3.14 12.43 22.53
CA ILE A 222 -3.70 13.46 23.44
C ILE A 222 -2.63 13.97 24.40
N GLN A 223 -1.86 13.10 25.05
CA GLN A 223 -0.81 13.47 25.98
C GLN A 223 0.28 14.33 25.33
N ARG A 224 0.53 14.12 24.04
CA ARG A 224 1.54 14.85 23.26
C ARG A 224 0.99 16.09 22.55
N GLY A 225 -0.31 16.32 22.59
CA GLY A 225 -0.95 17.42 21.86
C GLY A 225 -0.83 17.26 20.35
N MET A 226 -0.72 16.02 19.84
CA MET A 226 -0.62 15.69 18.42
C MET A 226 -1.96 15.12 17.92
N THR A 227 -2.27 15.39 16.66
CA THR A 227 -3.36 14.65 16.00
C THR A 227 -2.93 13.22 15.71
N PRO A 228 -3.84 12.24 15.67
CA PRO A 228 -3.52 10.89 15.24
C PRO A 228 -2.93 10.81 13.81
N LEU A 229 -3.36 11.72 12.94
CA LEU A 229 -2.80 11.86 11.59
C LEU A 229 -1.32 12.27 11.64
N ASP A 230 -0.99 13.35 12.35
CA ASP A 230 0.39 13.83 12.46
C ASP A 230 1.29 12.79 13.12
N ALA A 231 0.80 12.12 14.15
CA ALA A 231 1.53 11.05 14.82
C ALA A 231 1.86 9.88 13.88
N SER A 232 0.87 9.42 13.10
CA SER A 232 1.05 8.32 12.14
C SER A 232 2.02 8.70 11.02
N LEU A 233 1.91 9.90 10.47
CA LEU A 233 2.81 10.38 9.42
C LEU A 233 4.22 10.65 9.95
N SER A 234 4.35 11.23 11.14
CA SER A 234 5.65 11.46 11.79
C SER A 234 6.43 10.17 12.00
N PHE A 235 5.76 9.09 12.43
CA PHE A 235 6.38 7.77 12.53
C PHE A 235 6.95 7.30 11.20
N VAL A 236 6.14 7.26 10.15
CA VAL A 236 6.58 6.75 8.84
C VAL A 236 7.69 7.62 8.25
N LEU A 237 7.63 8.93 8.44
CA LEU A 237 8.66 9.87 8.01
C LEU A 237 9.98 9.73 8.79
N SER A 238 9.96 9.15 9.99
CA SER A 238 11.15 8.85 10.76
C SER A 238 11.93 7.62 10.25
N LEU A 239 11.32 6.83 9.36
CA LEU A 239 11.92 5.63 8.80
C LEU A 239 12.73 5.98 7.53
N ASP A 240 14.03 5.95 7.63
CA ASP A 240 14.97 6.36 6.56
C ASP A 240 15.03 5.40 5.37
N TRP A 241 14.39 4.25 5.49
CA TRP A 241 14.33 3.19 4.47
C TRP A 241 13.07 3.22 3.60
N VAL A 242 12.12 4.11 3.89
CA VAL A 242 10.86 4.22 3.13
C VAL A 242 11.05 5.13 1.92
N ASP A 243 10.68 4.65 0.73
CA ASP A 243 10.72 5.43 -0.52
C ASP A 243 9.35 5.99 -0.90
N VAL A 244 8.28 5.20 -0.66
CA VAL A 244 6.90 5.56 -1.04
C VAL A 244 5.93 5.21 0.09
N VAL A 245 4.99 6.12 0.36
CA VAL A 245 3.92 5.92 1.35
C VAL A 245 2.57 5.92 0.66
N VAL A 246 1.89 4.78 0.67
CA VAL A 246 0.58 4.60 0.05
C VAL A 246 -0.53 4.98 1.03
N VAL A 247 -1.36 5.96 0.67
CA VAL A 247 -2.51 6.39 1.45
C VAL A 247 -3.80 6.28 0.64
N GLY A 248 -4.80 5.62 1.20
CA GLY A 248 -6.16 5.60 0.67
C GLY A 248 -7.01 6.69 1.35
N VAL A 249 -7.86 7.34 0.57
CA VAL A 249 -8.77 8.38 1.05
C VAL A 249 -10.17 8.20 0.49
N THR A 250 -11.18 8.76 1.16
CA THR A 250 -12.58 8.72 0.73
C THR A 250 -13.09 10.09 0.28
N SER A 251 -12.27 11.14 0.37
CA SER A 251 -12.60 12.49 -0.10
C SER A 251 -11.35 13.33 -0.42
N ALA A 252 -11.51 14.36 -1.25
CA ALA A 252 -10.49 15.36 -1.52
C ALA A 252 -10.07 16.13 -0.25
N ALA A 253 -10.98 16.31 0.70
CA ALA A 253 -10.69 16.97 1.97
C ALA A 253 -9.71 16.12 2.82
N GLU A 254 -9.92 14.79 2.92
CA GLU A 254 -8.99 13.89 3.60
C GLU A 254 -7.59 13.91 2.94
N LEU A 255 -7.55 13.85 1.59
CA LEU A 255 -6.28 13.93 0.88
C LEU A 255 -5.56 15.25 1.17
N THR A 256 -6.30 16.35 1.18
CA THR A 256 -5.77 17.67 1.50
C THR A 256 -5.15 17.71 2.90
N GLN A 257 -5.85 17.20 3.90
CA GLN A 257 -5.32 17.13 5.28
C GLN A 257 -4.05 16.28 5.37
N ILE A 258 -4.03 15.11 4.70
CA ILE A 258 -2.85 14.26 4.66
C ILE A 258 -1.67 14.98 3.98
N ALA A 259 -1.91 15.62 2.83
CA ALA A 259 -0.87 16.31 2.09
C ALA A 259 -0.33 17.54 2.84
N ASP A 260 -1.18 18.27 3.56
CA ASP A 260 -0.76 19.41 4.39
C ASP A 260 0.09 18.96 5.58
N SER A 261 -0.36 17.91 6.29
CA SER A 261 0.41 17.32 7.39
C SER A 261 1.74 16.70 6.88
N TRP A 262 1.73 16.12 5.69
CA TRP A 262 2.93 15.59 5.04
C TRP A 262 3.96 16.68 4.71
N ALA A 263 3.51 17.83 4.22
CA ALA A 263 4.37 18.96 3.84
C ALA A 263 4.97 19.70 5.05
N ALA A 264 4.32 19.63 6.19
CA ALA A 264 4.74 20.27 7.44
C ALA A 264 4.76 19.27 8.61
N PRO A 265 5.64 18.26 8.55
CA PRO A 265 5.61 17.18 9.52
C PRO A 265 5.92 17.67 10.93
N THR A 266 5.13 17.24 11.89
CA THR A 266 5.40 17.47 13.31
C THR A 266 6.52 16.52 13.75
N VAL A 267 7.67 17.07 14.14
CA VAL A 267 8.82 16.28 14.58
C VAL A 267 8.75 16.09 16.10
N GLY A 268 9.05 14.87 16.57
CA GLY A 268 9.55 14.73 17.92
C GLY A 268 8.80 13.83 18.90
N ASP A 269 8.39 12.62 18.53
CA ASP A 269 8.16 11.58 19.53
C ASP A 269 8.81 10.25 19.12
N ASP A 270 9.24 9.48 20.11
CA ASP A 270 9.73 8.11 19.89
C ASP A 270 8.53 7.16 19.76
N TRP A 271 7.95 7.14 18.57
CA TRP A 271 6.86 6.23 18.25
C TRP A 271 7.30 4.77 18.10
N GLN A 272 8.60 4.49 18.02
CA GLN A 272 9.13 3.13 17.93
C GLN A 272 8.81 2.29 19.18
N ALA A 273 8.61 2.93 20.34
CA ALA A 273 8.20 2.25 21.56
C ALA A 273 6.74 1.75 21.59
N TYR A 274 5.94 2.07 20.54
CA TYR A 274 4.49 1.80 20.52
C TYR A 274 4.07 0.63 19.63
N GLY A 275 5.00 -0.13 19.08
CA GLY A 275 4.69 -1.30 18.28
C GLY A 275 3.83 -2.31 19.03
N SER A 276 2.80 -2.84 18.37
CA SER A 276 1.98 -3.95 18.89
C SER A 276 2.61 -5.29 18.53
N GLY A 277 2.49 -6.26 19.43
CA GLY A 277 2.82 -7.67 19.16
C GLY A 277 1.60 -8.50 18.72
N ASP A 278 0.41 -7.91 18.69
CA ASP A 278 -0.82 -8.64 18.39
C ASP A 278 -1.07 -8.77 16.90
N ILE A 279 -0.77 -9.94 16.35
CA ILE A 279 -0.95 -10.23 14.92
C ILE A 279 -2.42 -10.17 14.49
N GLU A 280 -3.37 -10.44 15.38
CA GLU A 280 -4.80 -10.34 15.07
C GLU A 280 -5.23 -8.88 14.85
N LEU A 281 -4.54 -7.93 15.47
CA LEU A 281 -4.71 -6.51 15.19
C LEU A 281 -4.00 -6.07 13.91
N LEU A 282 -2.78 -6.55 13.69
CA LEU A 282 -1.88 -6.01 12.66
C LEU A 282 -2.12 -6.58 11.26
N ASP A 283 -2.71 -7.77 11.16
CA ASP A 283 -2.87 -8.46 9.88
C ASP A 283 -4.34 -8.45 9.40
N PRO A 284 -4.71 -7.60 8.45
CA PRO A 284 -6.08 -7.52 7.94
C PRO A 284 -6.63 -8.83 7.35
N ARG A 285 -5.77 -9.76 6.98
CA ARG A 285 -6.19 -11.09 6.49
C ARG A 285 -6.86 -11.93 7.58
N ARG A 286 -6.64 -11.57 8.86
CA ARG A 286 -7.21 -12.23 10.04
C ARG A 286 -8.47 -11.55 10.55
N TRP A 287 -8.79 -10.37 10.03
CA TRP A 287 -9.99 -9.67 10.46
C TRP A 287 -11.23 -10.37 9.91
N ALA A 288 -12.27 -10.50 10.75
CA ALA A 288 -13.57 -10.90 10.25
C ALA A 288 -14.00 -9.88 9.19
N GLY A 289 -14.30 -10.37 7.99
CA GLY A 289 -14.75 -9.51 6.91
C GLY A 289 -15.97 -8.68 7.30
N PRO A 290 -16.19 -7.54 6.65
CA PRO A 290 -17.39 -6.72 6.90
C PRO A 290 -18.66 -7.47 6.55
#